data_77cf47ebb707dbac94498cb060be505d
#
_entry.id   77cf47ebb707dbac94498cb060be505d
#
_cell.length_a   1.000
_cell.length_b   1.000
_cell.length_c   1.000
_cell.angle_alpha   90.00
_cell.angle_beta   90.00
_cell.angle_gamma   90.00
#
_symmetry.space_group_name_H-M   'P 1'
#
loop_
_entity.id
_entity.type
_entity.pdbx_description
1 polymer ?
#
loop_
_entity_poly.entity_id
_entity_poly.type
_entity_poly.pdbx_seq_one_letter_code
_entity_poly.pdbx_strand_id
1 'polypeptide(L)'
;YETICTYLNESEKRKLLESNLTGAFKGGVVKPIYKDLVKQHLPYIDYPFKDEMDNVFCYRQNDEKPGLNVLHFGGVYYLLDPSSAFVPNQFSKSNKTNLVLDMCAAPGGKTITYAIKHPNDLIIANEISLSRANELAKNIERMGLANVIVTCMDPQEINDSFNSIFDRILLDAPCSGSGMFCKEPKMLEDWTYDKVIKCSLIQKQLLKKAIKLCALNGEILYSTCSYSNEEDDEVIEATLDESIEIVNINSSFDTYKTKYGNILFPYIFNGEGQYVSKLRKIKGDKIDINLLKSNNVDKIEKQ
;
A
#
# COMPACT_ATOMS: atom_id res chain seq x y z
N TYR A 1 22.91 0.72 6.91
CA TYR A 1 21.92 1.65 7.52
C TYR A 1 22.51 3.01 7.91
N GLU A 2 23.82 3.14 8.07
CA GLU A 2 24.46 4.43 8.39
C GLU A 2 24.15 5.52 7.35
N THR A 3 24.07 5.15 6.09
CA THR A 3 23.78 6.05 4.96
C THR A 3 22.28 6.17 4.64
N ILE A 4 21.46 5.22 5.06
CA ILE A 4 20.02 5.16 4.74
C ILE A 4 19.20 5.82 5.85
N CYS A 5 19.49 5.49 7.10
CA CYS A 5 18.73 5.95 8.27
C CYS A 5 19.55 6.99 9.05
N THR A 6 19.91 8.10 8.41
CA THR A 6 20.75 9.16 9.04
C THR A 6 20.07 9.83 10.23
N TYR A 7 18.76 9.75 10.33
CA TYR A 7 17.92 10.31 11.39
C TYR A 7 17.82 9.39 12.63
N LEU A 8 18.23 8.12 12.53
CA LEU A 8 18.23 7.19 13.67
C LEU A 8 19.50 7.37 14.52
N ASN A 9 19.37 7.24 15.83
CA ASN A 9 20.51 7.15 16.73
C ASN A 9 21.14 5.75 16.68
N GLU A 10 22.35 5.60 17.25
CA GLU A 10 23.13 4.36 17.19
C GLU A 10 22.42 3.16 17.86
N SER A 11 21.62 3.39 18.90
CA SER A 11 20.83 2.34 19.55
C SER A 11 19.71 1.83 18.63
N GLU A 12 19.04 2.73 17.94
CA GLU A 12 17.95 2.41 16.99
C GLU A 12 18.49 1.69 15.76
N LYS A 13 19.64 2.15 15.20
CA LYS A 13 20.32 1.46 14.09
C LYS A 13 20.72 0.03 14.47
N ARG A 14 21.20 -0.17 15.71
CA ARG A 14 21.53 -1.51 16.21
C ARG A 14 20.27 -2.39 16.29
N LYS A 15 19.17 -1.90 16.85
CA LYS A 15 17.90 -2.65 16.91
C LYS A 15 17.39 -3.02 15.52
N LEU A 16 17.49 -2.10 14.56
CA LEU A 16 17.11 -2.34 13.17
C LEU A 16 17.99 -3.45 12.55
N LEU A 17 19.29 -3.40 12.75
CA LEU A 17 20.20 -4.42 12.27
C LEU A 17 19.91 -5.80 12.91
N GLU A 18 19.73 -5.86 14.21
CA GLU A 18 19.42 -7.09 14.94
C GLU A 18 18.09 -7.70 14.47
N SER A 19 17.05 -6.88 14.26
CA SER A 19 15.76 -7.35 13.76
C SER A 19 15.85 -7.91 12.34
N ASN A 20 16.68 -7.33 11.47
CA ASN A 20 16.91 -7.85 10.14
C ASN A 20 17.68 -9.17 10.14
N LEU A 21 18.58 -9.39 11.08
CA LEU A 21 19.31 -10.65 11.23
C LEU A 21 18.42 -11.77 11.78
N THR A 22 17.45 -11.45 12.63
CA THR A 22 16.52 -12.43 13.21
C THR A 22 15.38 -12.83 12.25
N GLY A 23 15.22 -12.09 11.16
CA GLY A 23 14.16 -12.25 10.18
C GLY A 23 12.83 -11.63 10.62
N ALA A 24 12.12 -11.03 9.66
CA ALA A 24 10.80 -10.47 9.91
C ALA A 24 9.73 -11.55 10.04
N PHE A 25 8.66 -11.24 10.77
CA PHE A 25 7.45 -12.04 10.74
C PHE A 25 6.87 -12.03 9.33
N LYS A 26 6.45 -13.19 8.87
CA LYS A 26 5.63 -13.32 7.66
C LYS A 26 4.17 -13.25 8.05
N GLY A 27 3.32 -12.88 7.11
CA GLY A 27 1.90 -12.78 7.41
C GLY A 27 1.01 -12.88 6.19
N GLY A 28 -0.22 -12.49 6.40
CA GLY A 28 -1.23 -12.45 5.37
C GLY A 28 -2.52 -11.82 5.85
N VAL A 29 -3.44 -11.66 4.93
CA VAL A 29 -4.78 -11.15 5.19
C VAL A 29 -5.81 -12.25 4.86
N VAL A 30 -6.73 -12.48 5.77
CA VAL A 30 -7.83 -13.44 5.61
C VAL A 30 -9.14 -12.72 5.34
N LYS A 31 -10.01 -13.28 4.50
CA LYS A 31 -11.39 -12.81 4.41
C LYS A 31 -12.10 -13.07 5.76
N PRO A 32 -12.75 -12.08 6.35
CA PRO A 32 -13.31 -12.19 7.71
C PRO A 32 -14.17 -13.44 7.93
N ILE A 33 -14.97 -13.82 6.93
CA ILE A 33 -15.85 -15.00 6.97
C ILE A 33 -15.10 -16.35 7.10
N TYR A 34 -13.81 -16.38 6.79
CA TYR A 34 -12.98 -17.59 6.83
C TYR A 34 -11.95 -17.58 7.96
N LYS A 35 -11.96 -16.58 8.83
CA LYS A 35 -10.97 -16.44 9.90
C LYS A 35 -10.88 -17.65 10.81
N ASP A 36 -12.03 -18.20 11.24
CA ASP A 36 -12.07 -19.38 12.10
C ASP A 36 -11.63 -20.63 11.36
N LEU A 37 -12.00 -20.77 10.08
CA LEU A 37 -11.55 -21.87 9.23
C LEU A 37 -10.00 -21.87 9.14
N VAL A 38 -9.40 -20.72 8.92
CA VAL A 38 -7.94 -20.57 8.81
C VAL A 38 -7.26 -20.91 10.14
N LYS A 39 -7.77 -20.41 11.26
CA LYS A 39 -7.26 -20.75 12.61
C LYS A 39 -7.29 -22.26 12.88
N GLN A 40 -8.37 -22.91 12.48
CA GLN A 40 -8.56 -24.35 12.71
C GLN A 40 -7.58 -25.20 11.88
N HIS A 41 -7.30 -24.79 10.63
CA HIS A 41 -6.47 -25.58 9.69
C HIS A 41 -5.00 -25.16 9.69
N LEU A 42 -4.68 -23.98 10.18
CA LEU A 42 -3.32 -23.44 10.28
C LEU A 42 -3.06 -22.98 11.73
N PRO A 43 -2.94 -23.93 12.68
CA PRO A 43 -2.83 -23.61 14.10
C PRO A 43 -1.52 -22.86 14.48
N TYR A 44 -0.56 -22.81 13.57
CA TYR A 44 0.71 -22.11 13.75
C TYR A 44 0.65 -20.61 13.42
N ILE A 45 -0.50 -20.10 12.92
CA ILE A 45 -0.68 -18.66 12.67
C ILE A 45 -1.26 -17.98 13.90
N ASP A 46 -0.83 -16.72 14.10
CA ASP A 46 -1.30 -15.85 15.15
C ASP A 46 -1.99 -14.63 14.56
N TYR A 47 -2.97 -14.08 15.30
CA TYR A 47 -3.63 -12.80 15.00
C TYR A 47 -3.25 -11.77 16.07
N PRO A 48 -2.02 -11.22 16.00
CA PRO A 48 -1.52 -10.31 17.03
C PRO A 48 -2.16 -8.92 16.96
N PHE A 49 -2.78 -8.60 15.83
CA PHE A 49 -3.37 -7.30 15.57
C PHE A 49 -4.85 -7.26 15.97
N LYS A 50 -5.31 -6.06 16.35
CA LYS A 50 -6.68 -5.78 16.73
C LYS A 50 -7.27 -4.67 15.86
N ASP A 51 -8.50 -4.29 16.12
CA ASP A 51 -9.21 -3.18 15.49
C ASP A 51 -9.13 -3.22 13.96
N GLU A 52 -8.46 -2.24 13.37
CA GLU A 52 -8.36 -2.10 11.91
C GLU A 52 -7.61 -3.23 11.21
N MET A 53 -6.82 -4.02 11.94
CA MET A 53 -6.01 -5.11 11.38
C MET A 53 -6.40 -6.51 11.91
N ASP A 54 -7.57 -6.68 12.45
CA ASP A 54 -8.03 -7.92 13.08
C ASP A 54 -8.07 -9.14 12.15
N ASN A 55 -8.09 -8.92 10.83
CA ASN A 55 -8.03 -9.95 9.80
C ASN A 55 -6.62 -10.21 9.25
N VAL A 56 -5.60 -9.52 9.79
CA VAL A 56 -4.19 -9.75 9.46
C VAL A 56 -3.61 -10.77 10.42
N PHE A 57 -2.95 -11.78 9.88
CA PHE A 57 -2.27 -12.79 10.66
C PHE A 57 -0.76 -12.76 10.46
N CYS A 58 -0.04 -13.31 11.43
CA CYS A 58 1.41 -13.52 11.39
C CYS A 58 1.75 -14.99 11.60
N TYR A 59 2.89 -15.40 11.08
CA TYR A 59 3.51 -16.69 11.37
C TYR A 59 5.03 -16.57 11.34
N ARG A 60 5.71 -17.44 12.08
CA ARG A 60 7.17 -17.55 11.99
C ARG A 60 7.53 -18.43 10.81
N GLN A 61 8.64 -18.13 10.17
CA GLN A 61 9.17 -18.97 9.10
C GLN A 61 9.74 -20.24 9.71
N ASN A 62 8.91 -21.28 9.76
CA ASN A 62 9.28 -22.66 10.10
C ASN A 62 9.23 -23.48 8.81
N ASP A 63 9.21 -24.81 8.93
CA ASP A 63 8.99 -25.75 7.80
C ASP A 63 7.61 -25.60 7.16
N GLU A 64 6.72 -24.83 7.76
CA GLU A 64 5.37 -24.57 7.31
C GLU A 64 5.36 -23.66 6.06
N LYS A 65 4.62 -24.09 5.05
CA LYS A 65 4.50 -23.39 3.76
C LYS A 65 3.05 -22.99 3.47
N PRO A 66 2.51 -21.97 4.12
CA PRO A 66 1.10 -21.59 3.92
C PRO A 66 0.78 -21.25 2.46
N GLY A 67 1.76 -20.81 1.65
CA GLY A 67 1.60 -20.60 0.22
C GLY A 67 1.29 -21.86 -0.61
N LEU A 68 1.56 -23.06 -0.07
CA LEU A 68 1.24 -24.34 -0.69
C LEU A 68 -0.05 -24.97 -0.14
N ASN A 69 -0.73 -24.29 0.77
CA ASN A 69 -1.98 -24.80 1.37
C ASN A 69 -3.16 -24.62 0.42
N VAL A 70 -4.08 -25.60 0.41
CA VAL A 70 -5.29 -25.57 -0.41
C VAL A 70 -6.16 -24.32 -0.15
N LEU A 71 -6.19 -23.81 1.08
CA LEU A 71 -6.92 -22.59 1.42
C LEU A 71 -6.32 -21.35 0.74
N HIS A 72 -4.99 -21.32 0.56
CA HIS A 72 -4.33 -20.26 -0.21
C HIS A 72 -4.73 -20.34 -1.69
N PHE A 73 -4.67 -21.53 -2.30
CA PHE A 73 -5.10 -21.71 -3.68
C PHE A 73 -6.59 -21.39 -3.90
N GLY A 74 -7.42 -21.69 -2.90
CA GLY A 74 -8.84 -21.37 -2.90
C GLY A 74 -9.17 -19.90 -2.60
N GLY A 75 -8.17 -19.01 -2.46
CA GLY A 75 -8.39 -17.58 -2.24
C GLY A 75 -9.04 -17.24 -0.90
N VAL A 76 -8.85 -18.08 0.12
CA VAL A 76 -9.34 -17.83 1.48
C VAL A 76 -8.52 -16.74 2.17
N TYR A 77 -7.22 -16.71 1.91
CA TYR A 77 -6.28 -15.70 2.38
C TYR A 77 -5.24 -15.35 1.32
N TYR A 78 -4.62 -14.21 1.50
CA TYR A 78 -3.50 -13.71 0.70
C TYR A 78 -2.28 -13.50 1.60
N LEU A 79 -1.10 -13.95 1.15
CA LEU A 79 0.16 -13.77 1.89
C LEU A 79 0.77 -12.43 1.55
N LEU A 80 1.00 -11.62 2.56
CA LEU A 80 1.71 -10.35 2.44
C LEU A 80 2.37 -9.99 3.78
N ASP A 81 3.32 -9.09 3.73
CA ASP A 81 3.92 -8.53 4.93
C ASP A 81 2.89 -7.73 5.77
N PRO A 82 2.85 -7.93 7.10
CA PRO A 82 1.93 -7.20 7.96
C PRO A 82 2.08 -5.68 7.92
N SER A 83 3.31 -5.15 7.74
CA SER A 83 3.52 -3.70 7.59
C SER A 83 2.92 -3.17 6.29
N SER A 84 2.96 -3.95 5.20
CA SER A 84 2.24 -3.63 3.97
C SER A 84 0.73 -3.65 4.16
N ALA A 85 0.20 -4.60 4.97
CA ALA A 85 -1.23 -4.66 5.29
C ALA A 85 -1.69 -3.48 6.16
N PHE A 86 -0.80 -2.86 6.92
CA PHE A 86 -1.11 -1.69 7.74
C PHE A 86 -1.59 -0.51 6.88
N VAL A 87 -0.92 -0.24 5.76
CA VAL A 87 -1.14 0.96 4.93
C VAL A 87 -2.61 1.14 4.51
N PRO A 88 -3.28 0.21 3.81
CA PRO A 88 -4.64 0.43 3.34
C PRO A 88 -5.67 0.51 4.47
N ASN A 89 -5.30 0.11 5.68
CA ASN A 89 -6.13 0.21 6.87
C ASN A 89 -6.12 1.61 7.52
N GLN A 90 -5.31 2.55 7.00
CA GLN A 90 -5.20 3.90 7.56
C GLN A 90 -6.17 4.90 6.94
N PHE A 91 -6.96 4.53 5.95
CA PHE A 91 -8.03 5.40 5.47
C PHE A 91 -9.07 5.66 6.57
N SER A 92 -9.59 6.88 6.59
CA SER A 92 -10.67 7.25 7.51
C SER A 92 -11.92 6.41 7.23
N LYS A 93 -12.69 6.10 8.29
CA LYS A 93 -13.98 5.42 8.14
C LYS A 93 -14.91 6.26 7.24
N SER A 94 -15.61 5.61 6.33
CA SER A 94 -16.58 6.24 5.44
C SER A 94 -17.87 5.45 5.44
N ASN A 95 -19.00 6.15 5.43
CA ASN A 95 -20.33 5.55 5.33
C ASN A 95 -20.88 5.56 3.87
N LYS A 96 -20.10 6.08 2.93
CA LYS A 96 -20.43 6.08 1.50
C LYS A 96 -19.57 5.07 0.74
N THR A 97 -20.06 4.64 -0.41
CA THR A 97 -19.25 3.93 -1.41
C THR A 97 -18.19 4.88 -1.96
N ASN A 98 -16.94 4.44 -1.99
CA ASN A 98 -15.82 5.24 -2.49
C ASN A 98 -15.37 4.72 -3.85
N LEU A 99 -14.90 5.64 -4.69
CA LEU A 99 -14.11 5.33 -5.87
C LEU A 99 -12.63 5.39 -5.47
N VAL A 100 -11.93 4.28 -5.63
CA VAL A 100 -10.56 4.09 -5.14
C VAL A 100 -9.61 3.84 -6.31
N LEU A 101 -8.44 4.47 -6.29
CA LEU A 101 -7.34 4.19 -7.21
C LEU A 101 -6.15 3.63 -6.43
N ASP A 102 -5.65 2.47 -6.85
CA ASP A 102 -4.32 2.00 -6.46
C ASP A 102 -3.40 2.21 -7.66
N MET A 103 -2.47 3.15 -7.57
CA MET A 103 -1.70 3.64 -8.71
C MET A 103 -0.57 2.70 -9.17
N CYS A 104 -0.02 1.90 -8.23
CA CYS A 104 1.11 1.00 -8.46
C CYS A 104 0.83 -0.34 -7.77
N ALA A 105 -0.25 -1.01 -8.20
CA ALA A 105 -0.95 -2.01 -7.40
C ALA A 105 -0.26 -3.38 -7.30
N ALA A 106 0.53 -3.78 -8.31
CA ALA A 106 1.08 -5.14 -8.35
C ALA A 106 2.10 -5.41 -7.22
N PRO A 107 2.07 -6.60 -6.63
CA PRO A 107 1.31 -7.80 -7.01
C PRO A 107 -0.12 -7.87 -6.44
N GLY A 108 -0.63 -6.82 -5.75
CA GLY A 108 -2.01 -6.73 -5.29
C GLY A 108 -2.22 -6.74 -3.78
N GLY A 109 -1.17 -6.82 -2.98
CA GLY A 109 -1.31 -6.98 -1.52
C GLY A 109 -2.14 -5.88 -0.85
N LYS A 110 -1.86 -4.61 -1.14
CA LYS A 110 -2.57 -3.46 -0.59
C LYS A 110 -3.99 -3.35 -1.15
N THR A 111 -4.15 -3.54 -2.47
CA THR A 111 -5.46 -3.61 -3.14
C THR A 111 -6.36 -4.67 -2.50
N ILE A 112 -5.84 -5.91 -2.34
CA ILE A 112 -6.58 -7.05 -1.77
C ILE A 112 -6.97 -6.77 -0.33
N THR A 113 -6.03 -6.26 0.48
CA THR A 113 -6.29 -5.90 1.88
C THR A 113 -7.41 -4.88 2.00
N TYR A 114 -7.39 -3.85 1.15
CA TYR A 114 -8.45 -2.85 1.10
C TYR A 114 -9.78 -3.46 0.64
N ALA A 115 -9.79 -4.17 -0.48
CA ALA A 115 -10.99 -4.71 -1.12
C ALA A 115 -11.78 -5.69 -0.21
N ILE A 116 -11.07 -6.52 0.56
CA ILE A 116 -11.69 -7.45 1.51
C ILE A 116 -12.52 -6.70 2.56
N LYS A 117 -12.06 -5.55 3.02
CA LYS A 117 -12.73 -4.75 4.06
C LYS A 117 -13.80 -3.81 3.52
N HIS A 118 -13.69 -3.44 2.26
CA HIS A 118 -14.55 -2.45 1.60
C HIS A 118 -15.23 -3.05 0.36
N PRO A 119 -16.07 -4.10 0.50
CA PRO A 119 -16.64 -4.84 -0.64
C PRO A 119 -17.59 -3.99 -1.50
N ASN A 120 -18.06 -2.86 -0.99
CA ASN A 120 -18.96 -1.95 -1.71
C ASN A 120 -18.21 -0.82 -2.46
N ASP A 121 -16.92 -0.62 -2.20
CA ASP A 121 -16.12 0.37 -2.89
C ASP A 121 -15.69 -0.16 -4.26
N LEU A 122 -15.64 0.70 -5.28
CA LEU A 122 -15.08 0.36 -6.59
C LEU A 122 -13.60 0.73 -6.62
N ILE A 123 -12.75 -0.24 -6.95
CA ILE A 123 -11.30 -0.08 -6.94
C ILE A 123 -10.76 -0.23 -8.35
N ILE A 124 -10.00 0.77 -8.80
CA ILE A 124 -9.18 0.68 -10.01
C ILE A 124 -7.76 0.41 -9.56
N ALA A 125 -7.24 -0.76 -9.90
CA ALA A 125 -5.90 -1.22 -9.56
C ALA A 125 -5.02 -1.16 -10.81
N ASN A 126 -4.11 -0.18 -10.86
CA ASN A 126 -3.27 0.09 -12.01
C ASN A 126 -1.84 -0.42 -11.80
N GLU A 127 -1.24 -0.91 -12.86
CA GLU A 127 0.17 -1.31 -12.91
C GLU A 127 0.76 -0.99 -14.29
N ILE A 128 1.95 -0.39 -14.34
CA ILE A 128 2.60 -0.01 -15.61
C ILE A 128 3.14 -1.22 -16.38
N SER A 129 3.58 -2.25 -15.68
CA SER A 129 4.15 -3.46 -16.29
C SER A 129 3.08 -4.49 -16.63
N LEU A 130 2.92 -4.84 -17.90
CA LEU A 130 1.93 -5.84 -18.34
C LEU A 130 2.11 -7.20 -17.63
N SER A 131 3.34 -7.65 -17.43
CA SER A 131 3.59 -8.93 -16.72
C SER A 131 3.12 -8.88 -15.27
N ARG A 132 3.37 -7.77 -14.57
CA ARG A 132 2.93 -7.54 -13.19
C ARG A 132 1.42 -7.28 -13.11
N ALA A 133 0.84 -6.61 -14.09
CA ALA A 133 -0.62 -6.43 -14.19
C ALA A 133 -1.34 -7.78 -14.35
N ASN A 134 -0.77 -8.70 -15.14
CA ASN A 134 -1.30 -10.07 -15.27
C ASN A 134 -1.17 -10.86 -13.96
N GLU A 135 -0.11 -10.68 -13.18
CA GLU A 135 0.03 -11.27 -11.85
C GLU A 135 -1.01 -10.70 -10.88
N LEU A 136 -1.19 -9.38 -10.88
CA LEU A 136 -2.23 -8.68 -10.12
C LEU A 136 -3.61 -9.25 -10.45
N ALA A 137 -3.98 -9.35 -11.74
CA ALA A 137 -5.26 -9.88 -12.18
C ALA A 137 -5.49 -11.31 -11.66
N LYS A 138 -4.51 -12.20 -11.80
CA LYS A 138 -4.58 -13.58 -11.26
C LYS A 138 -4.80 -13.61 -9.74
N ASN A 139 -4.17 -12.70 -9.00
CA ASN A 139 -4.35 -12.61 -7.55
C ASN A 139 -5.75 -12.11 -7.19
N ILE A 140 -6.26 -11.10 -7.91
CA ILE A 140 -7.63 -10.56 -7.72
C ILE A 140 -8.68 -11.64 -8.03
N GLU A 141 -8.53 -12.36 -9.15
CA GLU A 141 -9.40 -13.48 -9.53
C GLU A 141 -9.36 -14.60 -8.49
N ARG A 142 -8.16 -15.05 -8.09
CA ARG A 142 -7.99 -16.07 -7.07
C ARG A 142 -8.65 -15.68 -5.75
N MET A 143 -8.56 -14.41 -5.37
CA MET A 143 -9.22 -13.89 -4.17
C MET A 143 -10.72 -13.64 -4.37
N GLY A 144 -11.27 -13.78 -5.59
CA GLY A 144 -12.69 -13.60 -5.88
C GLY A 144 -13.20 -12.20 -5.53
N LEU A 145 -12.45 -11.15 -5.88
CA LEU A 145 -12.78 -9.76 -5.58
C LEU A 145 -13.48 -9.13 -6.78
N ALA A 146 -14.80 -9.08 -6.75
CA ALA A 146 -15.64 -8.59 -7.84
C ALA A 146 -15.66 -7.04 -7.94
N ASN A 147 -15.13 -6.35 -6.96
CA ASN A 147 -15.14 -4.88 -6.87
C ASN A 147 -13.81 -4.25 -7.31
N VAL A 148 -12.93 -5.01 -7.97
CA VAL A 148 -11.62 -4.54 -8.45
C VAL A 148 -11.53 -4.65 -9.96
N ILE A 149 -11.16 -3.55 -10.61
CA ILE A 149 -10.85 -3.47 -12.04
C ILE A 149 -9.34 -3.30 -12.19
N VAL A 150 -8.68 -4.20 -12.90
CA VAL A 150 -7.24 -4.11 -13.18
C VAL A 150 -7.02 -3.34 -14.49
N THR A 151 -6.13 -2.36 -14.44
CA THR A 151 -5.68 -1.59 -15.62
C THR A 151 -4.17 -1.69 -15.78
N CYS A 152 -3.70 -1.49 -17.03
CA CYS A 152 -2.27 -1.51 -17.33
C CYS A 152 -1.91 -0.28 -18.14
N MET A 153 -1.40 0.76 -17.45
CA MET A 153 -0.96 2.00 -18.08
C MET A 153 0.06 2.74 -17.21
N ASP A 154 0.81 3.65 -17.82
CA ASP A 154 1.62 4.61 -17.04
C ASP A 154 0.67 5.51 -16.20
N PRO A 155 0.84 5.59 -14.88
CA PRO A 155 0.03 6.47 -14.05
C PRO A 155 0.06 7.95 -14.48
N GLN A 156 1.13 8.41 -15.15
CA GLN A 156 1.23 9.77 -15.67
C GLN A 156 0.28 9.99 -16.88
N GLU A 157 -0.06 8.93 -17.60
CA GLU A 157 -0.95 8.98 -18.76
C GLU A 157 -2.42 8.86 -18.42
N ILE A 158 -2.77 8.67 -17.13
CA ILE A 158 -4.17 8.71 -16.70
C ILE A 158 -4.78 10.03 -17.16
N ASN A 159 -5.87 9.94 -17.92
CA ASN A 159 -6.51 11.08 -18.56
C ASN A 159 -6.94 12.14 -17.56
N ASP A 160 -6.76 13.42 -17.88
CA ASP A 160 -7.13 14.55 -17.01
C ASP A 160 -8.64 14.68 -16.74
N SER A 161 -9.48 13.99 -17.55
CA SER A 161 -10.91 13.87 -17.24
C SER A 161 -11.18 13.11 -15.92
N PHE A 162 -10.20 12.37 -15.41
CA PHE A 162 -10.24 11.71 -14.12
C PHE A 162 -9.70 12.57 -12.97
N ASN A 163 -9.31 13.81 -13.22
CA ASN A 163 -8.88 14.70 -12.14
C ASN A 163 -10.03 14.93 -11.13
N SER A 164 -9.68 14.96 -9.85
CA SER A 164 -10.59 15.25 -8.73
C SER A 164 -11.79 14.29 -8.58
N ILE A 165 -11.67 13.02 -9.02
CA ILE A 165 -12.76 12.04 -8.90
C ILE A 165 -12.54 10.93 -7.88
N PHE A 166 -11.30 10.58 -7.56
CA PHE A 166 -11.02 9.48 -6.64
C PHE A 166 -11.15 9.92 -5.17
N ASP A 167 -12.05 9.27 -4.44
CA ASP A 167 -12.23 9.53 -3.01
C ASP A 167 -11.02 9.07 -2.19
N ARG A 168 -10.36 8.01 -2.64
CA ARG A 168 -9.19 7.41 -1.99
C ARG A 168 -8.15 7.01 -3.02
N ILE A 169 -6.89 7.29 -2.71
CA ILE A 169 -5.77 6.87 -3.55
C ILE A 169 -4.75 6.13 -2.69
N LEU A 170 -4.41 4.92 -3.10
CA LEU A 170 -3.22 4.19 -2.66
C LEU A 170 -2.09 4.50 -3.64
N LEU A 171 -0.98 4.98 -3.12
CA LEU A 171 0.26 5.16 -3.87
C LEU A 171 1.39 4.44 -3.12
N ASP A 172 1.47 3.13 -3.33
CA ASP A 172 2.64 2.35 -2.92
C ASP A 172 3.71 2.52 -3.98
N ALA A 173 4.54 3.53 -3.78
CA ALA A 173 5.40 4.02 -4.84
C ALA A 173 6.61 3.09 -5.07
N PRO A 174 7.08 2.95 -6.33
CA PRO A 174 8.32 2.24 -6.61
C PRO A 174 9.46 2.88 -5.84
N CYS A 175 10.25 2.09 -5.12
CA CYS A 175 11.27 2.58 -4.20
C CYS A 175 12.58 1.76 -4.28
N SER A 176 13.61 2.22 -3.56
CA SER A 176 14.90 1.53 -3.49
C SER A 176 14.86 0.22 -2.71
N GLY A 177 13.85 0.05 -1.82
CA GLY A 177 13.53 -1.21 -1.17
C GLY A 177 14.38 -1.55 0.05
N SER A 178 14.91 -0.57 0.79
CA SER A 178 15.75 -0.83 1.96
C SER A 178 15.04 -1.57 3.11
N GLY A 179 13.71 -1.49 3.19
CA GLY A 179 12.90 -2.29 4.12
C GLY A 179 12.82 -3.77 3.76
N MET A 180 13.22 -4.14 2.53
CA MET A 180 13.17 -5.52 2.06
C MET A 180 14.46 -6.32 2.30
N PHE A 181 15.51 -5.70 2.84
CA PHE A 181 16.82 -6.36 2.98
C PHE A 181 16.80 -7.62 3.85
N CYS A 182 15.92 -7.69 4.84
CA CYS A 182 15.77 -8.89 5.67
C CYS A 182 15.13 -10.07 4.91
N LYS A 183 14.29 -9.78 3.92
CA LYS A 183 13.62 -10.79 3.09
C LYS A 183 14.44 -11.18 1.87
N GLU A 184 15.04 -10.21 1.22
CA GLU A 184 15.81 -10.32 -0.02
C GLU A 184 17.22 -9.75 0.18
N PRO A 185 18.14 -10.45 0.87
CA PRO A 185 19.49 -9.95 1.16
C PRO A 185 20.29 -9.54 -0.09
N LYS A 186 19.98 -10.17 -1.24
CA LYS A 186 20.61 -9.79 -2.53
C LYS A 186 20.30 -8.36 -2.96
N MET A 187 19.18 -7.79 -2.52
CA MET A 187 18.87 -6.39 -2.81
C MET A 187 19.89 -5.42 -2.20
N LEU A 188 20.61 -5.85 -1.15
CA LEU A 188 21.68 -5.07 -0.55
C LEU A 188 22.87 -4.90 -1.52
N GLU A 189 23.14 -5.90 -2.36
CA GLU A 189 24.21 -5.87 -3.36
C GLU A 189 23.88 -4.90 -4.51
N ASP A 190 22.60 -4.78 -4.87
CA ASP A 190 22.10 -3.92 -5.95
C ASP A 190 21.68 -2.52 -5.46
N TRP A 191 21.71 -2.28 -4.15
CA TRP A 191 21.29 -1.01 -3.59
C TRP A 191 22.38 0.05 -3.78
N THR A 192 21.98 1.22 -4.29
CA THR A 192 22.86 2.38 -4.46
C THR A 192 22.10 3.65 -4.08
N TYR A 193 22.83 4.68 -3.65
CA TYR A 193 22.25 5.99 -3.37
C TYR A 193 21.67 6.64 -4.64
N ASP A 194 22.29 6.42 -5.80
CA ASP A 194 21.75 6.87 -7.10
C ASP A 194 20.37 6.28 -7.39
N LYS A 195 20.10 5.04 -6.97
CA LYS A 195 18.79 4.42 -7.09
C LYS A 195 17.77 5.13 -6.20
N VAL A 196 18.15 5.51 -4.97
CA VAL A 196 17.29 6.29 -4.06
C VAL A 196 16.88 7.60 -4.73
N ILE A 197 17.83 8.35 -5.28
CA ILE A 197 17.56 9.64 -5.94
C ILE A 197 16.66 9.46 -7.17
N LYS A 198 16.91 8.45 -8.00
CA LYS A 198 16.05 8.16 -9.16
C LYS A 198 14.63 7.82 -8.74
N CYS A 199 14.45 6.98 -7.71
CA CYS A 199 13.14 6.64 -7.19
C CYS A 199 12.43 7.88 -6.63
N SER A 200 13.11 8.73 -5.86
CA SER A 200 12.51 9.94 -5.29
C SER A 200 11.98 10.91 -6.36
N LEU A 201 12.65 11.03 -7.50
CA LEU A 201 12.18 11.84 -8.61
C LEU A 201 10.88 11.29 -9.23
N ILE A 202 10.79 9.98 -9.41
CA ILE A 202 9.59 9.30 -9.91
C ILE A 202 8.44 9.45 -8.89
N GLN A 203 8.73 9.24 -7.61
CA GLN A 203 7.76 9.33 -6.52
C GLN A 203 7.15 10.73 -6.42
N LYS A 204 7.96 11.79 -6.55
CA LYS A 204 7.48 13.17 -6.59
C LYS A 204 6.51 13.43 -7.74
N GLN A 205 6.78 12.85 -8.91
CA GLN A 205 5.88 12.95 -10.07
C GLN A 205 4.57 12.19 -9.83
N LEU A 206 4.65 10.95 -9.32
CA LEU A 206 3.50 10.12 -9.02
C LEU A 206 2.60 10.77 -7.95
N LEU A 207 3.18 11.30 -6.89
CA LEU A 207 2.41 11.97 -5.84
C LEU A 207 1.72 13.24 -6.34
N LYS A 208 2.39 14.04 -7.17
CA LYS A 208 1.75 15.20 -7.84
C LYS A 208 0.57 14.76 -8.72
N LYS A 209 0.69 13.65 -9.44
CA LYS A 209 -0.41 13.10 -10.23
C LYS A 209 -1.55 12.59 -9.32
N ALA A 210 -1.23 11.89 -8.24
CA ALA A 210 -2.21 11.45 -7.24
C ALA A 210 -3.01 12.64 -6.67
N ILE A 211 -2.35 13.76 -6.31
CA ILE A 211 -3.00 14.97 -5.82
C ILE A 211 -3.99 15.55 -6.84
N LYS A 212 -3.66 15.54 -8.14
CA LYS A 212 -4.58 15.98 -9.19
C LYS A 212 -5.80 15.08 -9.30
N LEU A 213 -5.59 13.76 -9.24
CA LEU A 213 -6.65 12.75 -9.39
C LEU A 213 -7.57 12.67 -8.15
N CYS A 214 -7.06 13.04 -6.97
CA CYS A 214 -7.79 12.98 -5.70
C CYS A 214 -8.94 13.99 -5.67
N ALA A 215 -10.12 13.54 -5.25
CA ALA A 215 -11.31 14.38 -5.07
C ALA A 215 -11.14 15.37 -3.90
N LEU A 216 -11.91 16.43 -3.90
CA LEU A 216 -12.00 17.33 -2.74
C LEU A 216 -12.47 16.55 -1.51
N ASN A 217 -11.78 16.70 -0.39
CA ASN A 217 -11.88 15.93 0.85
C ASN A 217 -11.50 14.43 0.70
N GLY A 218 -10.95 14.02 -0.44
CA GLY A 218 -10.40 12.70 -0.64
C GLY A 218 -9.07 12.51 0.10
N GLU A 219 -8.69 11.27 0.31
CA GLU A 219 -7.48 10.90 1.04
C GLU A 219 -6.51 10.15 0.14
N ILE A 220 -5.21 10.43 0.30
CA ILE A 220 -4.11 9.73 -0.35
C ILE A 220 -3.27 9.06 0.75
N LEU A 221 -3.00 7.78 0.59
CA LEU A 221 -1.99 7.08 1.37
C LEU A 221 -0.76 6.87 0.47
N TYR A 222 0.28 7.64 0.74
CA TYR A 222 1.59 7.47 0.15
C TYR A 222 2.39 6.49 0.99
N SER A 223 3.02 5.49 0.37
CA SER A 223 3.84 4.51 1.07
C SER A 223 5.04 4.06 0.24
N THR A 224 6.10 3.65 0.93
CA THR A 224 7.29 3.02 0.36
C THR A 224 7.76 1.90 1.29
N CYS A 225 8.49 0.93 0.74
CA CYS A 225 9.29 0.01 1.53
C CYS A 225 10.75 0.50 1.67
N SER A 226 10.97 1.82 1.67
CA SER A 226 12.25 2.47 1.91
C SER A 226 12.33 3.05 3.33
N TYR A 227 13.56 3.24 3.80
CA TYR A 227 13.87 3.99 5.01
C TYR A 227 14.65 5.27 4.70
N SER A 228 14.77 5.62 3.41
CA SER A 228 15.52 6.80 2.99
C SER A 228 14.62 8.03 3.05
N ASN A 229 15.05 9.07 3.77
CA ASN A 229 14.31 10.31 3.91
C ASN A 229 13.99 10.95 2.56
N GLU A 230 14.88 10.79 1.57
CA GLU A 230 14.73 11.28 0.20
C GLU A 230 13.55 10.65 -0.54
N GLU A 231 13.16 9.41 -0.19
CA GLU A 231 12.02 8.69 -0.76
C GLU A 231 10.75 8.82 0.08
N ASP A 232 10.86 9.33 1.29
CA ASP A 232 9.81 9.41 2.29
C ASP A 232 9.41 10.88 2.55
N ASP A 233 9.86 11.49 3.64
CA ASP A 233 9.44 12.85 4.03
C ASP A 233 9.82 13.92 3.00
N GLU A 234 10.95 13.81 2.30
CA GLU A 234 11.34 14.78 1.27
C GLU A 234 10.47 14.72 0.01
N VAL A 235 9.87 13.56 -0.29
CA VAL A 235 8.88 13.45 -1.36
C VAL A 235 7.61 14.20 -0.98
N ILE A 236 7.15 14.01 0.25
CA ILE A 236 5.99 14.73 0.76
C ILE A 236 6.25 16.23 0.76
N GLU A 237 7.37 16.69 1.36
CA GLU A 237 7.74 18.10 1.46
C GLU A 237 7.80 18.80 0.09
N ALA A 238 8.37 18.14 -0.91
CA ALA A 238 8.49 18.66 -2.26
C ALA A 238 7.17 18.73 -3.05
N THR A 239 6.11 18.11 -2.54
CA THR A 239 4.81 18.04 -3.23
C THR A 239 3.68 18.74 -2.47
N LEU A 240 3.91 19.12 -1.21
CA LEU A 240 2.94 19.87 -0.42
C LEU A 240 2.70 21.25 -1.02
N ASP A 241 1.43 21.60 -1.12
CA ASP A 241 0.95 22.94 -1.42
C ASP A 241 -0.27 23.27 -0.54
N GLU A 242 -0.87 24.41 -0.75
CA GLU A 242 -2.04 24.87 0.02
C GLU A 242 -3.31 24.03 -0.19
N SER A 243 -3.31 23.10 -1.14
CA SER A 243 -4.45 22.21 -1.42
C SER A 243 -4.43 20.92 -0.61
N ILE A 244 -3.33 20.64 0.09
CA ILE A 244 -3.10 19.38 0.81
C ILE A 244 -2.80 19.64 2.28
N GLU A 245 -3.45 18.88 3.14
CA GLU A 245 -3.08 18.76 4.56
C GLU A 245 -2.54 17.38 4.89
N ILE A 246 -1.60 17.32 5.83
CA ILE A 246 -1.14 16.07 6.43
C ILE A 246 -2.11 15.64 7.52
N VAL A 247 -2.58 14.40 7.44
CA VAL A 247 -3.49 13.83 8.42
C VAL A 247 -2.73 12.86 9.32
N ASN A 248 -2.80 13.06 10.62
CA ASN A 248 -2.17 12.14 11.56
C ASN A 248 -2.76 10.73 11.42
N ILE A 249 -1.87 9.75 11.37
CA ILE A 249 -2.22 8.34 11.46
C ILE A 249 -2.48 8.03 12.93
N ASN A 250 -3.75 7.81 13.26
CA ASN A 250 -4.18 7.39 14.59
C ASN A 250 -4.31 5.87 14.61
N SER A 251 -3.23 5.21 14.94
CA SER A 251 -3.17 3.75 15.05
C SER A 251 -3.05 3.33 16.53
N SER A 252 -3.61 2.16 16.84
CA SER A 252 -3.39 1.48 18.12
C SER A 252 -2.00 0.81 18.21
N PHE A 253 -1.22 0.86 17.12
CA PHE A 253 0.11 0.26 17.02
C PHE A 253 1.20 1.31 17.16
N ASP A 254 2.30 0.91 17.80
CA ASP A 254 3.49 1.75 17.88
C ASP A 254 4.14 1.89 16.49
N THR A 255 4.55 3.11 16.18
CA THR A 255 5.24 3.46 14.94
C THR A 255 6.30 4.50 15.22
N TYR A 256 7.33 4.55 14.40
CA TYR A 256 8.31 5.62 14.44
C TYR A 256 7.77 6.83 13.69
N LYS A 257 7.52 7.95 14.39
CA LYS A 257 6.99 9.18 13.78
C LYS A 257 8.09 9.96 13.11
N THR A 258 7.86 10.34 11.86
CA THR A 258 8.68 11.28 11.11
C THR A 258 8.00 12.65 11.04
N LYS A 259 8.53 13.57 10.25
CA LYS A 259 7.96 14.91 10.06
C LYS A 259 6.57 14.87 9.39
N TYR A 260 6.38 13.99 8.40
CA TYR A 260 5.18 13.92 7.58
C TYR A 260 4.50 12.56 7.56
N GLY A 261 5.06 11.55 8.23
CA GLY A 261 4.53 10.21 8.20
C GLY A 261 4.95 9.36 9.38
N ASN A 262 4.88 8.06 9.17
CA ASN A 262 5.23 7.04 10.16
C ASN A 262 6.01 5.92 9.49
N ILE A 263 7.01 5.38 10.17
CA ILE A 263 7.75 4.19 9.75
C ILE A 263 7.42 3.02 10.69
N LEU A 264 7.09 1.89 10.11
CA LEU A 264 6.89 0.62 10.80
C LEU A 264 8.20 -0.17 10.75
N PHE A 265 9.16 0.17 11.60
CA PHE A 265 10.40 -0.59 11.68
C PHE A 265 10.18 -1.99 12.24
N PRO A 266 10.92 -3.02 11.78
CA PRO A 266 10.73 -4.41 12.22
C PRO A 266 11.02 -4.64 13.70
N TYR A 267 11.72 -3.74 14.39
CA TYR A 267 11.94 -3.80 15.84
C TYR A 267 10.80 -3.15 16.67
N ILE A 268 9.85 -2.48 16.00
CA ILE A 268 8.66 -1.87 16.64
C ILE A 268 7.40 -2.64 16.22
N PHE A 269 7.33 -3.05 14.96
CA PHE A 269 6.18 -3.66 14.34
C PHE A 269 6.54 -5.01 13.73
N ASN A 270 5.70 -6.03 13.90
CA ASN A 270 5.94 -7.36 13.33
C ASN A 270 5.76 -7.37 11.81
N GLY A 271 6.75 -6.88 11.07
CA GLY A 271 6.74 -6.79 9.62
C GLY A 271 8.13 -6.53 9.05
N GLU A 272 8.21 -6.37 7.73
CA GLU A 272 9.48 -6.14 7.01
C GLU A 272 9.92 -4.67 7.10
N GLY A 273 8.95 -3.76 7.11
CA GLY A 273 9.17 -2.32 7.21
C GLY A 273 8.44 -1.54 6.11
N GLN A 274 7.79 -0.46 6.52
CA GLN A 274 7.00 0.37 5.61
C GLN A 274 6.94 1.80 6.13
N TYR A 275 7.17 2.76 5.23
CA TYR A 275 6.81 4.16 5.48
C TYR A 275 5.38 4.40 5.02
N VAL A 276 4.65 5.26 5.70
CA VAL A 276 3.32 5.70 5.30
C VAL A 276 3.06 7.15 5.72
N SER A 277 2.57 7.94 4.78
CA SER A 277 2.03 9.29 5.00
C SER A 277 0.60 9.36 4.52
N LYS A 278 -0.26 10.04 5.29
CA LYS A 278 -1.66 10.24 4.96
C LYS A 278 -1.92 11.70 4.65
N LEU A 279 -2.40 11.96 3.44
CA LEU A 279 -2.71 13.28 2.95
C LEU A 279 -4.21 13.41 2.67
N ARG A 280 -4.75 14.61 2.84
CA ARG A 280 -6.13 14.95 2.47
C ARG A 280 -6.14 16.18 1.57
N LYS A 281 -6.92 16.11 0.49
CA LYS A 281 -7.12 17.26 -0.40
C LYS A 281 -8.18 18.18 0.18
N ILE A 282 -7.77 19.42 0.51
CA ILE A 282 -8.63 20.42 1.18
C ILE A 282 -9.05 21.58 0.26
N LYS A 283 -8.43 21.70 -0.92
CA LYS A 283 -8.79 22.70 -1.94
C LYS A 283 -8.81 22.06 -3.32
N GLY A 284 -9.68 22.54 -4.20
CA GLY A 284 -9.83 22.10 -5.58
C GLY A 284 -11.30 22.04 -6.00
N ASP A 285 -11.54 21.76 -7.26
CA ASP A 285 -12.89 21.67 -7.80
C ASP A 285 -13.56 20.35 -7.38
N LYS A 286 -14.84 20.45 -7.08
CA LYS A 286 -15.68 19.26 -6.88
C LYS A 286 -16.27 18.87 -8.23
N ILE A 287 -15.87 17.72 -8.75
CA ILE A 287 -16.45 17.19 -9.99
C ILE A 287 -17.68 16.34 -9.64
N ASP A 288 -18.79 16.61 -10.32
CA ASP A 288 -19.96 15.74 -10.28
C ASP A 288 -19.75 14.59 -11.27
N ILE A 289 -19.54 13.38 -10.74
CA ILE A 289 -19.34 12.15 -11.53
C ILE A 289 -20.55 11.89 -12.48
N ASN A 290 -21.74 12.40 -12.16
CA ASN A 290 -22.90 12.26 -13.04
C ASN A 290 -22.73 13.01 -14.36
N LEU A 291 -21.90 14.06 -14.40
CA LEU A 291 -21.59 14.79 -15.64
C LEU A 291 -20.67 14.00 -16.57
N LEU A 292 -19.88 13.05 -16.06
CA LEU A 292 -19.03 12.18 -16.87
C LEU A 292 -19.84 11.14 -17.65
N LYS A 293 -21.05 10.79 -17.18
CA LYS A 293 -21.92 9.81 -17.82
C LYS A 293 -22.55 10.33 -19.14
N SER A 294 -22.70 11.66 -19.29
CA SER A 294 -23.43 12.23 -20.43
C SER A 294 -22.58 12.36 -21.72
N ASN A 295 -21.25 12.38 -21.65
CA ASN A 295 -20.42 12.74 -22.80
C ASN A 295 -19.77 11.57 -23.54
N ASN A 296 -19.79 10.34 -23.02
CA ASN A 296 -19.05 9.20 -23.59
C ASN A 296 -19.89 7.94 -23.87
N VAL A 297 -21.10 7.81 -23.34
CA VAL A 297 -21.93 6.60 -23.58
C VAL A 297 -22.42 6.58 -25.03
N ASP A 298 -22.73 7.73 -25.62
CA ASP A 298 -23.20 7.84 -27.01
C ASP A 298 -22.16 7.47 -28.08
N LYS A 299 -20.87 7.37 -27.71
CA LYS A 299 -19.81 6.96 -28.65
C LYS A 299 -19.52 5.45 -28.64
N ILE A 300 -19.89 4.75 -27.57
CA ILE A 300 -19.63 3.30 -27.43
C ILE A 300 -20.75 2.48 -28.10
N GLU A 301 -21.97 3.00 -28.19
CA GLU A 301 -23.10 2.33 -28.87
C GLU A 301 -23.02 2.38 -30.41
N LYS A 302 -22.05 3.10 -30.99
CA LYS A 302 -21.91 3.26 -32.46
C LYS A 302 -20.68 2.57 -33.04
N GLN A 303 -19.99 1.72 -32.31
CA GLN A 303 -18.94 0.82 -32.79
C GLN A 303 -19.35 -0.66 -32.56
#